data_d04e03710c2f202a3a4108b2785aab7d
#
_entry.id   d04e03710c2f202a3a4108b2785aab7d
#
_cell.length_a   1.000
_cell.length_b   1.000
_cell.length_c   1.000
_cell.angle_alpha   90.00
_cell.angle_beta   90.00
_cell.angle_gamma   90.00
#
_symmetry.space_group_name_H-M   'P 1'
#
loop_
_entity.id
_entity.type
_entity.pdbx_description
1 polymer ?
#
loop_
_entity_poly.entity_id
_entity_poly.type
_entity_poly.pdbx_seq_one_letter_code
_entity_poly.pdbx_strand_id
1 'polypeptide(L)'
;MLGKIEKENLELNLLLEAILKCYGYDFRNYARASLLRRANLYKDSNNLASISELIPRTIHDPEFFSKLVFHFSITYTEMFRDPNFYKQLATDVFPILETYPYIKIWHAGCATGEEVYSTAIMLKEAGIYDRCTIFATDFNDSALETAKAGIYRIDDMKQYIASYQTAGGIHPFSNYFTASDHSVTMAKELKKNITFANHNLVLDGIFGEMHLIMCRNVLIYFNKELQNRVLFR
;
A
#
# COMPACT_ATOMS: atom_id res chain seq x y z
N MET A 1 -31.41 21.29 15.84
CA MET A 1 -31.22 20.43 14.68
C MET A 1 -29.74 20.38 14.35
N LEU A 2 -29.19 19.19 14.06
CA LEU A 2 -27.77 19.05 13.67
C LEU A 2 -27.49 19.80 12.36
N GLY A 3 -26.34 20.50 12.29
CA GLY A 3 -25.84 21.09 11.06
C GLY A 3 -25.43 20.03 10.03
N LYS A 4 -25.17 20.46 8.78
CA LYS A 4 -24.79 19.54 7.68
C LYS A 4 -23.56 18.69 8.05
N ILE A 5 -22.49 19.32 8.53
CA ILE A 5 -21.23 18.66 8.90
C ILE A 5 -21.43 17.67 10.05
N GLU A 6 -22.29 18.00 11.02
CA GLU A 6 -22.59 17.11 12.15
C GLU A 6 -23.37 15.87 11.68
N LYS A 7 -24.28 16.02 10.73
CA LYS A 7 -25.01 14.90 10.09
C LYS A 7 -24.05 13.98 9.33
N GLU A 8 -23.22 14.53 8.47
CA GLU A 8 -22.22 13.76 7.71
C GLU A 8 -21.24 13.01 8.64
N ASN A 9 -20.86 13.63 9.75
CA ASN A 9 -20.03 12.97 10.76
C ASN A 9 -20.77 11.83 11.49
N LEU A 10 -22.04 11.99 11.79
CA LEU A 10 -22.86 10.94 12.36
C LEU A 10 -23.01 9.77 11.38
N GLU A 11 -23.35 10.05 10.14
CA GLU A 11 -23.49 9.04 9.08
C GLU A 11 -22.19 8.25 8.86
N LEU A 12 -21.04 8.95 8.86
CA LEU A 12 -19.74 8.29 8.76
C LEU A 12 -19.50 7.36 9.97
N ASN A 13 -19.81 7.78 11.19
CA ASN A 13 -19.68 6.92 12.37
C ASN A 13 -20.49 5.62 12.24
N LEU A 14 -21.74 5.74 11.79
CA LEU A 14 -22.61 4.59 11.59
C LEU A 14 -22.06 3.65 10.50
N LEU A 15 -21.54 4.20 9.42
CA LEU A 15 -20.89 3.42 8.36
C LEU A 15 -19.65 2.68 8.89
N LEU A 16 -18.77 3.36 9.65
CA LEU A 16 -17.59 2.73 10.23
C LEU A 16 -17.93 1.63 11.24
N GLU A 17 -18.98 1.82 12.03
CA GLU A 17 -19.46 0.79 12.94
C GLU A 17 -20.04 -0.42 12.19
N ALA A 18 -20.79 -0.21 11.10
CA ALA A 18 -21.27 -1.28 10.24
C ALA A 18 -20.12 -2.08 9.64
N ILE A 19 -19.09 -1.41 9.11
CA ILE A 19 -17.89 -2.03 8.56
C ILE A 19 -17.19 -2.90 9.63
N LEU A 20 -17.00 -2.36 10.83
CA LEU A 20 -16.37 -3.10 11.92
C LEU A 20 -17.15 -4.34 12.29
N LYS A 21 -18.50 -4.22 12.46
CA LYS A 21 -19.33 -5.34 12.89
C LYS A 21 -19.49 -6.44 11.85
N CYS A 22 -19.58 -6.06 10.57
CA CYS A 22 -19.80 -7.03 9.49
C CYS A 22 -18.50 -7.69 9.00
N TYR A 23 -17.39 -6.95 9.01
CA TYR A 23 -16.16 -7.37 8.33
C TYR A 23 -14.91 -7.30 9.21
N GLY A 24 -14.98 -6.79 10.43
CA GLY A 24 -13.85 -6.71 11.36
C GLY A 24 -12.84 -5.56 11.07
N TYR A 25 -13.05 -4.76 10.05
CA TYR A 25 -12.14 -3.65 9.72
C TYR A 25 -12.40 -2.44 10.63
N ASP A 26 -11.39 -2.01 11.39
CA ASP A 26 -11.50 -0.87 12.30
C ASP A 26 -10.84 0.40 11.74
N PHE A 27 -11.65 1.27 11.14
CA PHE A 27 -11.24 2.57 10.62
C PHE A 27 -11.49 3.74 11.59
N ARG A 28 -12.01 3.49 12.80
CA ARG A 28 -12.45 4.56 13.73
C ARG A 28 -11.32 5.47 14.18
N ASN A 29 -10.08 4.96 14.20
CA ASN A 29 -8.86 5.67 14.56
C ASN A 29 -8.06 6.21 13.36
N TYR A 30 -8.66 6.19 12.18
CA TYR A 30 -8.09 6.83 11.01
C TYR A 30 -8.35 8.34 11.01
N ALA A 31 -7.55 9.09 10.24
CA ALA A 31 -7.72 10.55 10.11
C ALA A 31 -9.11 10.90 9.57
N ARG A 32 -9.93 11.48 10.45
CA ARG A 32 -11.36 11.72 10.24
C ARG A 32 -11.67 12.47 8.94
N ALA A 33 -10.96 13.56 8.69
CA ALA A 33 -11.15 14.37 7.50
C ALA A 33 -10.88 13.58 6.20
N SER A 34 -9.90 12.67 6.25
CA SER A 34 -9.58 11.79 5.12
C SER A 34 -10.72 10.81 4.83
N LEU A 35 -11.23 10.14 5.85
CA LEU A 35 -12.35 9.20 5.72
C LEU A 35 -13.62 9.88 5.22
N LEU A 36 -13.97 11.04 5.79
CA LEU A 36 -15.16 11.79 5.39
C LEU A 36 -15.08 12.20 3.90
N ARG A 37 -13.94 12.73 3.47
CA ARG A 37 -13.73 13.08 2.06
C ARG A 37 -13.91 11.88 1.13
N ARG A 38 -13.41 10.70 1.52
CA ARG A 38 -13.49 9.48 0.70
C ARG A 38 -14.87 8.86 0.70
N ALA A 39 -15.56 8.87 1.85
CA ALA A 39 -16.95 8.45 1.93
C ALA A 39 -17.82 9.30 1.01
N ASN A 40 -17.60 10.63 0.99
CA ASN A 40 -18.31 11.53 0.08
C ASN A 40 -17.96 11.25 -1.39
N LEU A 41 -16.69 11.08 -1.74
CA LEU A 41 -16.29 10.74 -3.11
C LEU A 41 -16.91 9.41 -3.57
N TYR A 42 -16.92 8.39 -2.71
CA TYR A 42 -17.51 7.09 -3.05
C TYR A 42 -19.03 7.16 -3.16
N LYS A 43 -19.69 7.90 -2.26
CA LYS A 43 -21.10 8.22 -2.32
C LYS A 43 -21.45 8.89 -3.66
N ASP A 44 -20.70 9.94 -4.04
CA ASP A 44 -20.94 10.69 -5.27
C ASP A 44 -20.72 9.82 -6.52
N SER A 45 -19.68 8.99 -6.55
CA SER A 45 -19.41 8.05 -7.66
C SER A 45 -20.49 6.97 -7.83
N ASN A 46 -21.25 6.69 -6.78
CA ASN A 46 -22.38 5.76 -6.81
C ASN A 46 -23.76 6.44 -6.94
N ASN A 47 -23.79 7.76 -7.18
CA ASN A 47 -25.00 8.57 -7.31
C ASN A 47 -25.93 8.48 -6.08
N LEU A 48 -25.35 8.47 -4.88
CA LEU A 48 -26.11 8.41 -3.62
C LEU A 48 -26.23 9.81 -3.01
N ALA A 49 -27.35 10.08 -2.34
CA ALA A 49 -27.63 11.39 -1.78
C ALA A 49 -26.92 11.63 -0.42
N SER A 50 -26.67 10.56 0.34
CA SER A 50 -26.06 10.63 1.68
C SER A 50 -25.08 9.48 1.94
N ILE A 51 -24.18 9.67 2.92
CA ILE A 51 -23.27 8.61 3.39
C ILE A 51 -24.09 7.46 4.02
N SER A 52 -25.23 7.74 4.62
CA SER A 52 -26.12 6.73 5.19
C SER A 52 -26.56 5.67 4.18
N GLU A 53 -26.68 6.04 2.89
CA GLU A 53 -27.09 5.10 1.84
C GLU A 53 -25.98 4.09 1.46
N LEU A 54 -24.74 4.34 1.87
CA LEU A 54 -23.66 3.35 1.75
C LEU A 54 -23.87 2.17 2.72
N ILE A 55 -24.50 2.40 3.88
CA ILE A 55 -24.61 1.42 4.97
C ILE A 55 -25.32 0.14 4.54
N PRO A 56 -26.57 0.16 4.01
CA PRO A 56 -27.26 -1.07 3.62
C PRO A 56 -26.51 -1.80 2.50
N ARG A 57 -25.91 -1.09 1.54
CA ARG A 57 -25.10 -1.71 0.50
C ARG A 57 -23.85 -2.38 1.08
N THR A 58 -23.15 -1.70 2.00
CA THR A 58 -21.98 -2.27 2.69
C THR A 58 -22.33 -3.54 3.46
N ILE A 59 -23.48 -3.60 4.11
CA ILE A 59 -23.90 -4.76 4.94
C ILE A 59 -24.29 -5.96 4.06
N HIS A 60 -24.98 -5.74 2.95
CA HIS A 60 -25.63 -6.79 2.18
C HIS A 60 -24.91 -7.15 0.88
N ASP A 61 -23.91 -6.39 0.46
CA ASP A 61 -23.16 -6.60 -0.78
C ASP A 61 -21.64 -6.62 -0.50
N PRO A 62 -21.03 -7.82 -0.39
CA PRO A 62 -19.59 -7.96 -0.16
C PRO A 62 -18.74 -7.35 -1.28
N GLU A 63 -19.21 -7.36 -2.52
CA GLU A 63 -18.48 -6.73 -3.65
C GLU A 63 -18.48 -5.21 -3.52
N PHE A 64 -19.62 -4.62 -3.16
CA PHE A 64 -19.70 -3.19 -2.87
C PHE A 64 -18.79 -2.79 -1.69
N PHE A 65 -18.77 -3.60 -0.63
CA PHE A 65 -17.87 -3.40 0.50
C PHE A 65 -16.39 -3.44 0.06
N SER A 66 -15.98 -4.43 -0.74
CA SER A 66 -14.60 -4.54 -1.24
C SER A 66 -14.17 -3.27 -2.00
N LYS A 67 -15.04 -2.74 -2.85
CA LYS A 67 -14.81 -1.48 -3.58
C LYS A 67 -14.75 -0.27 -2.64
N LEU A 68 -15.60 -0.21 -1.61
CA LEU A 68 -15.58 0.84 -0.59
C LEU A 68 -14.26 0.83 0.19
N VAL A 69 -13.80 -0.36 0.62
CA VAL A 69 -12.51 -0.51 1.32
C VAL A 69 -11.36 -0.09 0.43
N PHE A 70 -11.39 -0.45 -0.86
CA PHE A 70 -10.41 0.05 -1.84
C PHE A 70 -10.38 1.58 -1.89
N HIS A 71 -11.53 2.25 -1.86
CA HIS A 71 -11.62 3.71 -1.78
C HIS A 71 -11.18 4.30 -0.43
N PHE A 72 -11.33 3.57 0.66
CA PHE A 72 -10.87 4.00 1.99
C PHE A 72 -9.36 3.81 2.15
N SER A 73 -8.78 2.80 1.54
CA SER A 73 -7.34 2.67 1.41
C SER A 73 -6.80 3.66 0.37
N ILE A 74 -5.66 4.28 0.64
CA ILE A 74 -4.94 5.04 -0.38
C ILE A 74 -3.96 4.08 -1.04
N THR A 75 -4.39 3.48 -2.14
CA THR A 75 -3.55 2.61 -2.95
C THR A 75 -2.67 3.39 -3.95
N TYR A 76 -2.63 4.75 -3.83
CA TYR A 76 -1.73 5.52 -4.68
C TYR A 76 -0.29 5.31 -4.26
N THR A 77 0.45 4.69 -5.11
CA THR A 77 1.89 4.47 -5.02
C THR A 77 2.50 4.59 -6.41
N GLU A 78 3.81 4.79 -6.48
CA GLU A 78 4.56 4.90 -7.72
C GLU A 78 5.95 4.29 -7.55
N MET A 79 6.54 3.81 -8.64
CA MET A 79 7.90 3.28 -8.56
C MET A 79 8.89 4.39 -8.26
N PHE A 80 9.81 4.09 -7.34
CA PHE A 80 10.85 5.02 -6.89
C PHE A 80 10.30 6.34 -6.34
N ARG A 81 9.13 6.29 -5.68
CA ARG A 81 8.56 7.44 -4.98
C ARG A 81 9.57 8.00 -3.98
N ASP A 82 9.81 9.33 -4.03
CA ASP A 82 10.88 10.00 -3.31
C ASP A 82 12.28 9.41 -3.64
N PRO A 83 12.81 9.61 -4.87
CA PRO A 83 13.99 8.92 -5.34
C PRO A 83 15.23 9.05 -4.44
N ASN A 84 15.36 10.18 -3.73
CA ASN A 84 16.46 10.39 -2.77
C ASN A 84 16.41 9.41 -1.60
N PHE A 85 15.23 8.93 -1.21
CA PHE A 85 15.10 7.89 -0.21
C PHE A 85 15.80 6.58 -0.66
N TYR A 86 15.60 6.16 -1.91
CA TYR A 86 16.26 4.96 -2.44
C TYR A 86 17.77 5.14 -2.55
N LYS A 87 18.22 6.35 -2.88
CA LYS A 87 19.63 6.69 -2.89
C LYS A 87 20.27 6.50 -1.50
N GLN A 88 19.62 7.04 -0.46
CA GLN A 88 20.06 6.87 0.92
C GLN A 88 19.94 5.41 1.38
N LEU A 89 18.88 4.70 0.99
CA LEU A 89 18.74 3.29 1.27
C LEU A 89 19.93 2.47 0.73
N ALA A 90 20.36 2.77 -0.49
CA ALA A 90 21.49 2.10 -1.13
C ALA A 90 22.84 2.46 -0.48
N THR A 91 23.02 3.72 -0.03
CA THR A 91 24.30 4.17 0.56
C THR A 91 24.43 3.85 2.05
N ASP A 92 23.35 3.93 2.81
CA ASP A 92 23.39 3.90 4.28
C ASP A 92 22.88 2.57 4.87
N VAL A 93 21.93 1.92 4.20
CA VAL A 93 21.25 0.72 4.73
C VAL A 93 21.75 -0.57 4.08
N PHE A 94 21.90 -0.61 2.76
CA PHE A 94 22.33 -1.83 2.07
C PHE A 94 23.69 -2.35 2.51
N PRO A 95 24.72 -1.53 2.78
CA PRO A 95 25.98 -2.01 3.33
C PRO A 95 25.83 -2.72 4.68
N ILE A 96 24.86 -2.29 5.50
CA ILE A 96 24.54 -2.97 6.78
C ILE A 96 23.84 -4.30 6.49
N LEU A 97 22.87 -4.31 5.58
CA LEU A 97 22.14 -5.53 5.20
C LEU A 97 23.08 -6.56 4.57
N GLU A 98 24.09 -6.12 3.83
CA GLU A 98 25.08 -6.98 3.19
C GLU A 98 25.87 -7.85 4.19
N THR A 99 25.99 -7.40 5.44
CA THR A 99 26.67 -8.17 6.50
C THR A 99 25.91 -9.43 6.94
N TYR A 100 24.61 -9.54 6.61
CA TYR A 100 23.77 -10.68 6.99
C TYR A 100 23.77 -11.75 5.89
N PRO A 101 23.87 -13.04 6.25
CA PRO A 101 23.80 -14.14 5.29
C PRO A 101 22.39 -14.31 4.67
N TYR A 102 21.35 -13.97 5.44
CA TYR A 102 19.96 -13.97 5.03
C TYR A 102 19.31 -12.67 5.47
N ILE A 103 18.53 -12.06 4.58
CA ILE A 103 17.93 -10.76 4.78
C ILE A 103 16.41 -10.89 4.69
N LYS A 104 15.70 -10.46 5.73
CA LYS A 104 14.24 -10.38 5.74
C LYS A 104 13.83 -8.92 5.68
N ILE A 105 13.02 -8.58 4.70
CA ILE A 105 12.50 -7.22 4.49
C ILE A 105 10.98 -7.28 4.53
N TRP A 106 10.36 -6.32 5.19
CA TRP A 106 8.92 -6.22 5.24
C TRP A 106 8.45 -4.86 4.71
N HIS A 107 7.63 -4.87 3.66
CA HIS A 107 6.85 -3.74 3.19
C HIS A 107 5.47 -3.78 3.84
N ALA A 108 5.25 -2.93 4.82
CA ALA A 108 4.01 -2.82 5.58
C ALA A 108 3.09 -1.77 4.94
N GLY A 109 1.99 -2.22 4.32
CA GLY A 109 1.11 -1.39 3.50
C GLY A 109 1.68 -1.19 2.10
N CYS A 110 1.91 -2.29 1.37
CA CYS A 110 2.57 -2.29 0.06
C CYS A 110 1.70 -1.78 -1.09
N ALA A 111 0.41 -1.59 -0.88
CA ALA A 111 -0.57 -1.20 -1.90
C ALA A 111 -0.45 -2.06 -3.19
N THR A 112 -0.34 -1.44 -4.35
CA THR A 112 -0.22 -2.11 -5.66
C THR A 112 1.20 -2.58 -6.00
N GLY A 113 2.16 -2.47 -5.07
CA GLY A 113 3.45 -3.15 -5.12
C GLY A 113 4.60 -2.39 -5.76
N GLU A 114 4.41 -1.15 -6.23
CA GLU A 114 5.46 -0.36 -6.92
C GLU A 114 6.69 -0.13 -6.04
N GLU A 115 6.51 0.12 -4.73
CA GLU A 115 7.61 0.25 -3.77
C GLU A 115 8.38 -1.05 -3.62
N VAL A 116 7.66 -2.18 -3.59
CA VAL A 116 8.26 -3.52 -3.44
C VAL A 116 9.17 -3.84 -4.62
N TYR A 117 8.68 -3.60 -5.85
CA TYR A 117 9.50 -3.81 -7.06
C TYR A 117 10.67 -2.82 -7.14
N SER A 118 10.47 -1.57 -6.75
CA SER A 118 11.57 -0.59 -6.69
C SER A 118 12.68 -1.05 -5.76
N THR A 119 12.32 -1.54 -4.58
CA THR A 119 13.28 -2.08 -3.61
C THR A 119 13.95 -3.35 -4.15
N ALA A 120 13.20 -4.26 -4.76
CA ALA A 120 13.74 -5.49 -5.36
C ALA A 120 14.77 -5.19 -6.47
N ILE A 121 14.51 -4.18 -7.30
CA ILE A 121 15.45 -3.72 -8.33
C ILE A 121 16.74 -3.20 -7.68
N MET A 122 16.64 -2.31 -6.69
CA MET A 122 17.81 -1.76 -6.01
C MET A 122 18.64 -2.82 -5.29
N LEU A 123 17.99 -3.80 -4.66
CA LEU A 123 18.66 -4.95 -4.02
C LEU A 123 19.37 -5.84 -5.06
N LYS A 124 18.76 -6.00 -6.24
CA LYS A 124 19.38 -6.76 -7.35
C LYS A 124 20.61 -6.05 -7.89
N GLU A 125 20.57 -4.74 -8.05
CA GLU A 125 21.72 -3.93 -8.46
C GLU A 125 22.83 -3.93 -7.42
N ALA A 126 22.48 -3.97 -6.14
CA ALA A 126 23.44 -4.13 -5.04
C ALA A 126 24.00 -5.56 -4.90
N GLY A 127 23.52 -6.53 -5.69
CA GLY A 127 24.00 -7.92 -5.65
C GLY A 127 23.54 -8.74 -4.44
N ILE A 128 22.59 -8.23 -3.63
CA ILE A 128 22.12 -8.90 -2.39
C ILE A 128 20.73 -9.51 -2.50
N TYR A 129 20.02 -9.31 -3.61
CA TYR A 129 18.64 -9.76 -3.80
C TYR A 129 18.44 -11.27 -3.56
N ASP A 130 19.39 -12.09 -3.99
CA ASP A 130 19.27 -13.56 -3.89
C ASP A 130 19.31 -14.08 -2.45
N ARG A 131 19.79 -13.26 -1.51
CA ARG A 131 19.79 -13.52 -0.06
C ARG A 131 18.59 -12.93 0.65
N CYS A 132 17.72 -12.20 -0.09
CA CYS A 132 16.56 -11.53 0.50
C CYS A 132 15.31 -12.39 0.44
N THR A 133 14.50 -12.32 1.49
CA THR A 133 13.07 -12.68 1.48
C THR A 133 12.29 -11.40 1.77
N ILE A 134 11.43 -11.02 0.85
CA ILE A 134 10.63 -9.80 0.95
C ILE A 134 9.18 -10.20 1.25
N PHE A 135 8.67 -9.74 2.38
CA PHE A 135 7.25 -9.82 2.74
C PHE A 135 6.60 -8.50 2.37
N ALA A 136 5.59 -8.55 1.54
CA ALA A 136 4.85 -7.37 1.09
C ALA A 136 3.39 -7.55 1.50
N THR A 137 2.93 -6.75 2.43
CA THR A 137 1.59 -6.93 3.00
C THR A 137 0.75 -5.68 2.87
N ASP A 138 -0.53 -5.92 2.61
CA ASP A 138 -1.57 -4.89 2.64
C ASP A 138 -2.86 -5.53 3.14
N PHE A 139 -3.79 -4.74 3.67
CA PHE A 139 -5.10 -5.26 4.06
C PHE A 139 -6.08 -5.30 2.88
N ASN A 140 -5.72 -4.69 1.75
CA ASN A 140 -6.55 -4.58 0.56
C ASN A 140 -6.21 -5.69 -0.46
N ASP A 141 -7.05 -6.72 -0.54
CA ASP A 141 -6.84 -7.86 -1.44
C ASP A 141 -6.78 -7.46 -2.92
N SER A 142 -7.58 -6.48 -3.35
CA SER A 142 -7.55 -6.00 -4.75
C SER A 142 -6.22 -5.32 -5.10
N ALA A 143 -5.62 -4.59 -4.15
CA ALA A 143 -4.29 -4.03 -4.33
C ALA A 143 -3.22 -5.14 -4.39
N LEU A 144 -3.34 -6.14 -3.52
CA LEU A 144 -2.43 -7.30 -3.50
C LEU A 144 -2.48 -8.11 -4.81
N GLU A 145 -3.66 -8.28 -5.41
CA GLU A 145 -3.77 -8.95 -6.72
C GLU A 145 -3.03 -8.17 -7.82
N THR A 146 -3.13 -6.84 -7.83
CA THR A 146 -2.35 -5.99 -8.74
C THR A 146 -0.85 -6.14 -8.47
N ALA A 147 -0.45 -6.10 -7.20
CA ALA A 147 0.94 -6.26 -6.78
C ALA A 147 1.51 -7.63 -7.20
N LYS A 148 0.78 -8.72 -6.98
CA LYS A 148 1.16 -10.09 -7.41
C LYS A 148 1.29 -10.18 -8.93
N ALA A 149 0.32 -9.62 -9.66
CA ALA A 149 0.37 -9.56 -11.12
C ALA A 149 1.60 -8.78 -11.60
N GLY A 150 1.95 -7.68 -10.91
CA GLY A 150 3.07 -6.79 -11.26
C GLY A 150 2.89 -6.23 -12.67
N ILE A 151 1.66 -5.86 -13.02
CA ILE A 151 1.29 -5.29 -14.31
C ILE A 151 0.90 -3.84 -14.09
N TYR A 152 1.57 -2.93 -14.78
CA TYR A 152 1.37 -1.49 -14.65
C TYR A 152 1.11 -0.84 -16.01
N ARG A 153 0.59 0.39 -16.01
CA ARG A 153 0.32 1.12 -17.24
C ARG A 153 1.62 1.58 -17.89
N ILE A 154 1.69 1.46 -19.21
CA ILE A 154 2.84 1.94 -19.96
C ILE A 154 3.03 3.46 -19.87
N ASP A 155 1.94 4.22 -19.71
CA ASP A 155 1.96 5.68 -19.57
C ASP A 155 2.76 6.16 -18.36
N ASP A 156 2.80 5.37 -17.29
CA ASP A 156 3.49 5.71 -16.05
C ASP A 156 5.01 5.49 -16.15
N MET A 157 5.46 4.72 -17.14
CA MET A 157 6.86 4.32 -17.29
C MET A 157 7.81 5.48 -17.50
N LYS A 158 7.40 6.55 -18.17
CA LYS A 158 8.24 7.73 -18.37
C LYS A 158 8.66 8.35 -17.02
N GLN A 159 7.71 8.46 -16.11
CA GLN A 159 7.95 8.97 -14.76
C GLN A 159 8.79 7.99 -13.96
N TYR A 160 8.48 6.70 -14.01
CA TYR A 160 9.19 5.65 -13.27
C TYR A 160 10.66 5.55 -13.69
N ILE A 161 10.96 5.66 -15.00
CA ILE A 161 12.33 5.69 -15.52
C ILE A 161 13.09 6.92 -14.96
N ALA A 162 12.48 8.10 -15.01
CA ALA A 162 13.11 9.32 -14.49
C ALA A 162 13.39 9.23 -12.97
N SER A 163 12.42 8.70 -12.21
CA SER A 163 12.56 8.48 -10.77
C SER A 163 13.65 7.45 -10.45
N TYR A 164 13.70 6.34 -11.20
CA TYR A 164 14.75 5.31 -11.08
C TYR A 164 16.15 5.87 -11.34
N GLN A 165 16.32 6.66 -12.41
CA GLN A 165 17.59 7.32 -12.70
C GLN A 165 18.03 8.26 -11.57
N THR A 166 17.08 9.04 -11.04
CA THR A 166 17.33 9.94 -9.91
C THR A 166 17.67 9.17 -8.63
N ALA A 167 17.10 7.98 -8.44
CA ALA A 167 17.38 7.07 -7.32
C ALA A 167 18.79 6.45 -7.41
N GLY A 168 19.49 6.59 -8.54
CA GLY A 168 20.84 6.06 -8.74
C GLY A 168 20.84 4.70 -9.42
N GLY A 169 19.82 4.35 -10.17
CA GLY A 169 19.76 3.12 -10.96
C GLY A 169 20.93 3.00 -11.94
N ILE A 170 21.52 1.81 -12.00
CA ILE A 170 22.78 1.55 -12.71
C ILE A 170 22.55 0.99 -14.11
N HIS A 171 21.53 0.12 -14.26
CA HIS A 171 21.25 -0.55 -15.51
C HIS A 171 20.07 0.08 -16.28
N PRO A 172 19.87 -0.23 -17.57
CA PRO A 172 18.64 0.17 -18.27
C PRO A 172 17.39 -0.35 -17.54
N PHE A 173 16.46 0.53 -17.21
CA PHE A 173 15.25 0.15 -16.49
C PHE A 173 14.42 -0.92 -17.24
N SER A 174 14.52 -0.93 -18.58
CA SER A 174 13.89 -1.94 -19.43
C SER A 174 14.33 -3.39 -19.16
N ASN A 175 15.42 -3.59 -18.43
CA ASN A 175 15.85 -4.94 -18.01
C ASN A 175 14.94 -5.56 -16.95
N TYR A 176 14.08 -4.76 -16.32
CA TYR A 176 13.26 -5.18 -15.19
C TYR A 176 11.78 -5.40 -15.53
N PHE A 177 11.39 -5.20 -16.80
CA PHE A 177 10.03 -5.45 -17.25
C PHE A 177 9.96 -5.87 -18.72
N THR A 178 8.82 -6.41 -19.12
CA THR A 178 8.45 -6.64 -20.52
C THR A 178 7.28 -5.73 -20.86
N ALA A 179 7.39 -4.97 -21.96
CA ALA A 179 6.34 -4.07 -22.42
C ALA A 179 5.39 -4.76 -23.41
N SER A 180 4.12 -4.38 -23.35
CA SER A 180 3.09 -4.62 -24.34
C SER A 180 2.45 -3.29 -24.76
N ASP A 181 1.44 -3.29 -25.64
CA ASP A 181 0.87 -2.06 -26.21
C ASP A 181 0.39 -1.05 -25.16
N HIS A 182 -0.18 -1.51 -24.05
CA HIS A 182 -0.80 -0.65 -23.03
C HIS A 182 -0.28 -0.88 -21.62
N SER A 183 0.56 -1.88 -21.42
CA SER A 183 1.04 -2.26 -20.09
C SER A 183 2.48 -2.75 -20.09
N VAL A 184 3.06 -2.78 -18.90
CA VAL A 184 4.34 -3.41 -18.63
C VAL A 184 4.15 -4.46 -17.56
N THR A 185 4.85 -5.59 -17.69
CA THR A 185 4.85 -6.66 -16.71
C THR A 185 6.24 -6.77 -16.10
N MET A 186 6.33 -6.70 -14.79
CA MET A 186 7.61 -6.84 -14.06
C MET A 186 8.22 -8.21 -14.27
N ALA A 187 9.54 -8.24 -14.43
CA ALA A 187 10.30 -9.46 -14.69
C ALA A 187 10.07 -10.53 -13.61
N LYS A 188 9.95 -11.79 -14.02
CA LYS A 188 9.69 -12.92 -13.11
C LYS A 188 10.78 -13.09 -12.05
N GLU A 189 12.02 -12.75 -12.39
CA GLU A 189 13.18 -12.80 -11.51
C GLU A 189 13.04 -11.84 -10.31
N LEU A 190 12.31 -10.75 -10.46
CA LEU A 190 12.02 -9.85 -9.34
C LEU A 190 10.93 -10.36 -8.40
N LYS A 191 10.13 -11.33 -8.84
CA LYS A 191 9.00 -11.86 -8.06
C LYS A 191 9.39 -13.05 -7.18
N LYS A 192 10.48 -13.74 -7.50
CA LYS A 192 10.83 -15.03 -6.89
C LYS A 192 11.01 -15.00 -5.37
N ASN A 193 11.50 -13.87 -4.84
CA ASN A 193 11.79 -13.69 -3.40
C ASN A 193 10.75 -12.82 -2.69
N ILE A 194 9.62 -12.50 -3.35
CA ILE A 194 8.55 -11.66 -2.80
C ILE A 194 7.35 -12.53 -2.45
N THR A 195 6.88 -12.41 -1.22
CA THR A 195 5.63 -12.99 -0.74
C THR A 195 4.62 -11.88 -0.48
N PHE A 196 3.54 -11.87 -1.24
CA PHE A 196 2.41 -10.97 -1.04
C PHE A 196 1.34 -11.64 -0.18
N ALA A 197 0.95 -11.02 0.93
CA ALA A 197 -0.05 -11.55 1.86
C ALA A 197 -0.96 -10.47 2.41
N ASN A 198 -2.20 -10.85 2.72
CA ASN A 198 -3.10 -9.98 3.48
C ASN A 198 -2.59 -9.86 4.93
N HIS A 199 -2.51 -8.64 5.42
CA HIS A 199 -2.14 -8.34 6.79
C HIS A 199 -2.64 -6.94 7.17
N ASN A 200 -3.35 -6.89 8.29
CA ASN A 200 -3.91 -5.66 8.82
C ASN A 200 -3.04 -5.14 9.98
N LEU A 201 -2.30 -4.06 9.75
CA LEU A 201 -1.43 -3.43 10.75
C LEU A 201 -2.15 -3.04 12.05
N VAL A 202 -3.48 -2.86 11.99
CA VAL A 202 -4.29 -2.45 13.13
C VAL A 202 -4.74 -3.64 13.97
N LEU A 203 -5.08 -4.75 13.33
CA LEU A 203 -5.71 -5.91 13.95
C LEU A 203 -4.75 -7.06 14.18
N ASP A 204 -3.86 -7.33 13.22
CA ASP A 204 -3.00 -8.50 13.25
C ASP A 204 -1.76 -8.27 14.10
N GLY A 205 -1.16 -9.36 14.56
CA GLY A 205 0.06 -9.38 15.36
C GLY A 205 1.33 -9.35 14.51
N ILE A 206 2.47 -9.33 15.16
CA ILE A 206 3.80 -9.46 14.55
C ILE A 206 3.96 -10.90 14.04
N PHE A 207 4.43 -11.07 12.80
CA PHE A 207 4.64 -12.40 12.19
C PHE A 207 6.12 -12.79 12.07
N GLY A 208 7.05 -11.98 12.58
CA GLY A 208 8.46 -12.36 12.60
C GLY A 208 9.42 -11.18 12.83
N GLU A 209 10.69 -11.52 13.03
CA GLU A 209 11.78 -10.53 13.10
C GLU A 209 12.25 -10.18 11.69
N MET A 210 12.43 -8.89 11.44
CA MET A 210 12.84 -8.33 10.14
C MET A 210 14.14 -7.54 10.30
N HIS A 211 14.98 -7.59 9.27
CA HIS A 211 16.19 -6.77 9.20
C HIS A 211 15.88 -5.35 8.73
N LEU A 212 14.83 -5.19 7.91
CA LEU A 212 14.34 -3.91 7.44
C LEU A 212 12.81 -3.92 7.38
N ILE A 213 12.18 -2.89 7.94
CA ILE A 213 10.74 -2.65 7.80
C ILE A 213 10.54 -1.33 7.06
N MET A 214 9.81 -1.38 5.97
CA MET A 214 9.41 -0.22 5.17
C MET A 214 7.91 0.02 5.37
N CYS A 215 7.55 1.05 6.13
CA CYS A 215 6.17 1.46 6.38
C CYS A 215 6.02 2.94 5.96
N ARG A 216 6.06 3.17 4.64
CA ARG A 216 6.06 4.52 4.07
C ARG A 216 4.66 4.92 3.61
N ASN A 217 4.30 6.18 3.89
CA ASN A 217 3.02 6.76 3.50
C ASN A 217 1.76 6.01 3.99
N VAL A 218 1.89 5.20 5.05
CA VAL A 218 0.80 4.45 5.69
C VAL A 218 0.34 5.14 6.97
N LEU A 219 1.27 5.43 7.88
CA LEU A 219 0.95 5.97 9.20
C LEU A 219 0.34 7.38 9.16
N ILE A 220 0.50 8.10 8.05
CA ILE A 220 -0.11 9.43 7.86
C ILE A 220 -1.64 9.42 7.89
N TYR A 221 -2.25 8.24 7.71
CA TYR A 221 -3.70 8.06 7.75
C TYR A 221 -4.23 7.70 9.13
N PHE A 222 -3.34 7.41 10.07
CA PHE A 222 -3.68 7.02 11.44
C PHE A 222 -3.62 8.22 12.37
N ASN A 223 -4.46 8.25 13.40
CA ASN A 223 -4.30 9.19 14.48
C ASN A 223 -3.07 8.81 15.35
N LYS A 224 -2.61 9.71 16.22
CA LYS A 224 -1.40 9.48 17.03
C LYS A 224 -1.47 8.23 17.91
N GLU A 225 -2.64 7.93 18.46
CA GLU A 225 -2.83 6.76 19.30
C GLU A 225 -2.61 5.46 18.52
N LEU A 226 -3.20 5.38 17.30
CA LEU A 226 -3.03 4.24 16.44
C LEU A 226 -1.59 4.13 15.88
N GLN A 227 -0.96 5.27 15.53
CA GLN A 227 0.45 5.29 15.12
C GLN A 227 1.34 4.66 16.21
N ASN A 228 1.19 5.11 17.46
CA ASN A 228 1.95 4.56 18.58
C ASN A 228 1.69 3.06 18.77
N ARG A 229 0.43 2.64 18.70
CA ARG A 229 0.07 1.22 18.84
C ARG A 229 0.70 0.34 17.76
N VAL A 230 0.84 0.83 16.53
CA VAL A 230 1.46 0.10 15.42
C VAL A 230 2.99 0.08 15.52
N LEU A 231 3.60 1.20 15.96
CA LEU A 231 5.06 1.34 16.01
C LEU A 231 5.69 0.59 17.20
N PHE A 232 4.95 0.41 18.29
CA PHE A 232 5.46 -0.19 19.54
C PHE A 232 4.90 -1.59 19.81
N ARG A 233 4.43 -2.27 18.77
CA ARG A 233 4.13 -3.71 18.78
C ARG A 233 5.37 -4.48 18.40
#